data_8f8be06e7695c8073cd58d4226e3c52a
#
_entry.id   8f8be06e7695c8073cd58d4226e3c52a
#
_cell.length_a   1.000
_cell.length_b   1.000
_cell.length_c   1.000
_cell.angle_alpha   90.00
_cell.angle_beta   90.00
_cell.angle_gamma   90.00
#
_symmetry.space_group_name_H-M   'P 1'
#
loop_
_entity.id
_entity.type
_entity.pdbx_description
1 polymer ?
#
loop_
_entity_poly.entity_id
_entity_poly.type
_entity_poly.pdbx_seq_one_letter_code
_entity_poly.pdbx_strand_id
1 'polypeptide(L)'
;LIVTTADILGGEGQGFVNMMKELPRERLILGVGCVGAAQGAFDLTVAYITERQAFGQAVSGFQNSRYKLAEMKTDIELCRAMAEKYTAQFIAGELTSAEASMLKLAASEMQGRVADQCVQLFGGYGYMTEYPISRAYLDARIQRIYGGTSEIMKELISRSIVS
;
A
#
# COMPACT_ATOMS: atom_id res chain seq x y z
N LEU A 1 -18.96 27.97 16.37
CA LEU A 1 -18.69 26.92 17.35
C LEU A 1 -17.90 27.59 18.50
N ILE A 2 -18.36 27.42 19.74
CA ILE A 2 -17.64 27.87 20.94
C ILE A 2 -16.95 26.61 21.48
N VAL A 3 -15.63 26.66 21.65
CA VAL A 3 -14.82 25.62 22.26
C VAL A 3 -14.20 26.14 23.56
N THR A 4 -14.01 25.25 24.52
CA THR A 4 -13.41 25.56 25.83
C THR A 4 -12.07 24.85 25.99
N THR A 5 -11.33 25.15 27.03
CA THR A 5 -10.08 24.45 27.34
C THR A 5 -10.28 22.94 27.58
N ALA A 6 -11.49 22.52 28.00
CA ALA A 6 -11.83 21.12 28.17
C ALA A 6 -11.94 20.34 26.83
N ASP A 7 -12.12 21.06 25.72
CA ASP A 7 -12.19 20.47 24.37
C ASP A 7 -10.80 20.31 23.72
N ILE A 8 -9.72 20.77 24.41
CA ILE A 8 -8.35 20.68 23.91
C ILE A 8 -7.78 19.30 24.20
N LEU A 9 -7.45 18.55 23.16
CA LEU A 9 -6.84 17.25 23.28
C LEU A 9 -5.38 17.35 23.73
N GLY A 10 -5.07 16.87 24.94
CA GLY A 10 -3.71 16.79 25.48
C GLY A 10 -3.12 18.11 26.01
N GLY A 11 -3.91 19.20 26.00
CA GLY A 11 -3.50 20.52 26.48
C GLY A 11 -2.99 21.49 25.40
N GLU A 12 -2.86 22.76 25.76
CA GLU A 12 -2.43 23.81 24.83
C GLU A 12 -1.02 23.54 24.27
N GLY A 13 -0.83 23.76 22.98
CA GLY A 13 0.45 23.58 22.28
C GLY A 13 0.85 22.14 22.01
N GLN A 14 0.08 21.12 22.44
CA GLN A 14 0.44 19.69 22.29
C GLN A 14 0.01 19.07 20.95
N GLY A 15 -0.75 19.77 20.11
CA GLY A 15 -1.32 19.21 18.88
C GLY A 15 -0.27 18.58 17.96
N PHE A 16 0.86 19.23 17.72
CA PHE A 16 1.94 18.69 16.90
C PHE A 16 2.56 17.42 17.51
N VAL A 17 2.83 17.44 18.82
CA VAL A 17 3.41 16.29 19.53
C VAL A 17 2.45 15.09 19.49
N ASN A 18 1.15 15.33 19.66
CA ASN A 18 0.13 14.28 19.59
C ASN A 18 0.06 13.66 18.18
N MET A 19 0.10 14.48 17.13
CA MET A 19 0.17 13.98 15.75
C MET A 19 1.42 13.11 15.52
N MET A 20 2.58 13.55 15.99
CA MET A 20 3.84 12.80 15.84
C MET A 20 3.80 11.44 16.53
N LYS A 21 3.13 11.32 17.66
CA LYS A 21 2.96 10.05 18.39
C LYS A 21 2.07 9.04 17.63
N GLU A 22 1.07 9.53 16.90
CA GLU A 22 0.13 8.67 16.16
C GLU A 22 0.62 8.25 14.76
N LEU A 23 1.53 9.01 14.16
CA LEU A 23 2.01 8.74 12.80
C LEU A 23 2.56 7.32 12.58
N PRO A 24 3.30 6.68 13.51
CA PRO A 24 3.75 5.30 13.31
C PRO A 24 2.58 4.32 13.15
N ARG A 25 1.53 4.47 13.94
CA ARG A 25 0.30 3.67 13.85
C ARG A 25 -0.40 3.89 12.51
N GLU A 26 -0.55 5.15 12.08
CA GLU A 26 -1.20 5.48 10.80
C GLU A 26 -0.44 4.88 9.63
N ARG A 27 0.91 4.96 9.64
CA ARG A 27 1.77 4.37 8.61
C ARG A 27 1.68 2.85 8.56
N LEU A 28 1.60 2.19 9.73
CA LEU A 28 1.36 0.76 9.83
C LEU A 28 0.04 0.37 9.16
N ILE A 29 -1.07 1.03 9.54
CA ILE A 29 -2.40 0.78 8.98
C ILE A 29 -2.40 0.99 7.46
N LEU A 30 -1.77 2.07 6.99
CA LEU A 30 -1.65 2.35 5.56
C LEU A 30 -0.88 1.25 4.84
N GLY A 31 0.25 0.80 5.40
CA GLY A 31 1.04 -0.28 4.82
C GLY A 31 0.28 -1.61 4.74
N VAL A 32 -0.44 -1.99 5.79
CA VAL A 32 -1.33 -3.16 5.80
C VAL A 32 -2.44 -3.02 4.75
N GLY A 33 -3.06 -1.84 4.66
CA GLY A 33 -4.08 -1.53 3.65
C GLY A 33 -3.56 -1.65 2.22
N CYS A 34 -2.33 -1.19 1.95
CA CYS A 34 -1.68 -1.35 0.64
C CYS A 34 -1.50 -2.82 0.24
N VAL A 35 -1.11 -3.69 1.18
CA VAL A 35 -0.98 -5.14 0.94
C VAL A 35 -2.35 -5.75 0.60
N GLY A 36 -3.39 -5.43 1.37
CA GLY A 36 -4.75 -5.91 1.11
C GLY A 36 -5.29 -5.44 -0.25
N ALA A 37 -5.11 -4.16 -0.58
CA ALA A 37 -5.55 -3.59 -1.85
C ALA A 37 -4.80 -4.18 -3.05
N ALA A 38 -3.48 -4.42 -2.93
CA ALA A 38 -2.70 -5.09 -3.96
C ALA A 38 -3.17 -6.52 -4.19
N GLN A 39 -3.45 -7.28 -3.11
CA GLN A 39 -4.02 -8.63 -3.22
C GLN A 39 -5.38 -8.61 -3.91
N GLY A 40 -6.27 -7.70 -3.54
CA GLY A 40 -7.58 -7.58 -4.19
C GLY A 40 -7.48 -7.25 -5.68
N ALA A 41 -6.59 -6.34 -6.08
CA ALA A 41 -6.32 -6.03 -7.49
C ALA A 41 -5.76 -7.25 -8.24
N PHE A 42 -4.86 -7.99 -7.62
CA PHE A 42 -4.29 -9.23 -8.16
C PHE A 42 -5.37 -10.28 -8.39
N ASP A 43 -6.23 -10.56 -7.39
CA ASP A 43 -7.28 -11.57 -7.47
C ASP A 43 -8.30 -11.24 -8.58
N LEU A 44 -8.73 -9.98 -8.68
CA LEU A 44 -9.57 -9.49 -9.77
C LEU A 44 -8.92 -9.72 -11.14
N THR A 45 -7.61 -9.50 -11.22
CA THR A 45 -6.86 -9.66 -12.48
C THR A 45 -6.74 -11.13 -12.86
N VAL A 46 -6.45 -12.01 -11.91
CA VAL A 46 -6.37 -13.46 -12.15
C VAL A 46 -7.71 -13.97 -12.69
N ALA A 47 -8.82 -13.59 -12.05
CA ALA A 47 -10.16 -13.98 -12.52
C ALA A 47 -10.41 -13.50 -13.97
N TYR A 48 -10.16 -12.22 -14.23
CA TYR A 48 -10.38 -11.64 -15.54
C TYR A 48 -9.56 -12.29 -16.66
N ILE A 49 -8.24 -12.45 -16.49
CA ILE A 49 -7.37 -12.98 -17.54
C ILE A 49 -7.54 -14.50 -17.76
N THR A 50 -8.16 -15.20 -16.81
CA THR A 50 -8.50 -16.62 -16.96
C THR A 50 -9.68 -16.79 -17.88
N GLU A 51 -10.64 -15.88 -17.88
CA GLU A 51 -11.82 -15.89 -18.74
C GLU A 51 -11.59 -15.21 -20.09
N ARG A 52 -10.83 -14.10 -20.09
CA ARG A 52 -10.59 -13.30 -21.29
C ARG A 52 -9.79 -14.03 -22.33
N GLN A 53 -10.35 -14.18 -23.53
CA GLN A 53 -9.71 -14.80 -24.68
C GLN A 53 -9.03 -13.77 -25.58
N ALA A 54 -7.82 -14.08 -26.04
CA ALA A 54 -7.08 -13.33 -27.05
C ALA A 54 -6.19 -14.28 -27.86
N PHE A 55 -6.10 -14.08 -29.16
CA PHE A 55 -5.27 -14.90 -30.05
C PHE A 55 -5.48 -16.42 -29.89
N GLY A 56 -6.73 -16.83 -29.70
CA GLY A 56 -7.13 -18.25 -29.64
C GLY A 56 -6.94 -18.94 -28.29
N GLN A 57 -6.55 -18.23 -27.22
CA GLN A 57 -6.41 -18.80 -25.87
C GLN A 57 -6.72 -17.76 -24.78
N ALA A 58 -6.89 -18.23 -23.54
CA ALA A 58 -7.02 -17.34 -22.40
C ALA A 58 -5.76 -16.47 -22.22
N VAL A 59 -5.93 -15.21 -21.77
CA VAL A 59 -4.79 -14.30 -21.54
C VAL A 59 -3.83 -14.88 -20.49
N SER A 60 -4.33 -15.62 -19.50
CA SER A 60 -3.53 -16.37 -18.52
C SER A 60 -2.66 -17.48 -19.13
N GLY A 61 -2.99 -17.95 -20.34
CA GLY A 61 -2.22 -18.96 -21.07
C GLY A 61 -0.87 -18.49 -21.60
N PHE A 62 -0.70 -17.18 -21.81
CA PHE A 62 0.56 -16.62 -22.29
C PHE A 62 1.64 -16.65 -21.20
N GLN A 63 2.86 -17.05 -21.58
CA GLN A 63 3.98 -17.17 -20.66
C GLN A 63 4.29 -15.83 -19.95
N ASN A 64 4.30 -14.73 -20.68
CA ASN A 64 4.55 -13.40 -20.10
C ASN A 64 3.50 -13.04 -19.05
N SER A 65 2.21 -13.36 -19.26
CA SER A 65 1.16 -13.12 -18.26
C SER A 65 1.42 -13.91 -16.98
N ARG A 66 1.81 -15.19 -17.10
CA ARG A 66 2.17 -16.02 -15.94
C ARG A 66 3.39 -15.50 -15.18
N TYR A 67 4.40 -15.00 -15.87
CA TYR A 67 5.57 -14.39 -15.23
C TYR A 67 5.20 -13.15 -14.43
N LYS A 68 4.40 -12.26 -15.01
CA LYS A 68 3.88 -11.08 -14.31
C LYS A 68 3.06 -11.44 -13.06
N LEU A 69 2.21 -12.48 -13.15
CA LEU A 69 1.49 -12.98 -11.97
C LEU A 69 2.44 -13.48 -10.88
N ALA A 70 3.47 -14.23 -11.24
CA ALA A 70 4.45 -14.74 -10.28
C ALA A 70 5.24 -13.61 -9.59
N GLU A 71 5.68 -12.60 -10.35
CA GLU A 71 6.36 -11.42 -9.82
C GLU A 71 5.46 -10.63 -8.86
N MET A 72 4.23 -10.30 -9.27
CA MET A 72 3.27 -9.59 -8.43
C MET A 72 2.96 -10.36 -7.13
N LYS A 73 2.72 -11.67 -7.23
CA LYS A 73 2.43 -12.50 -6.05
C LYS A 73 3.60 -12.53 -5.09
N THR A 74 4.83 -12.64 -5.60
CA THR A 74 6.04 -12.62 -4.79
C THR A 74 6.20 -11.28 -4.06
N ASP A 75 6.02 -10.16 -4.74
CA ASP A 75 6.11 -8.82 -4.16
C ASP A 75 5.05 -8.61 -3.04
N ILE A 76 3.82 -9.08 -3.27
CA ILE A 76 2.74 -9.02 -2.28
C ILE A 76 3.11 -9.82 -1.02
N GLU A 77 3.62 -11.05 -1.18
CA GLU A 77 3.98 -11.89 -0.04
C GLU A 77 5.16 -11.34 0.76
N LEU A 78 6.16 -10.74 0.11
CA LEU A 78 7.25 -10.04 0.80
C LEU A 78 6.71 -8.90 1.68
N CYS A 79 5.82 -8.06 1.15
CA CYS A 79 5.21 -6.97 1.91
C CYS A 79 4.25 -7.50 2.99
N ARG A 80 3.56 -8.61 2.75
CA ARG A 80 2.68 -9.26 3.73
C ARG A 80 3.47 -9.72 4.95
N ALA A 81 4.58 -10.44 4.75
CA ALA A 81 5.43 -10.90 5.82
C ALA A 81 5.98 -9.73 6.67
N MET A 82 6.35 -8.62 6.02
CA MET A 82 6.74 -7.39 6.73
C MET A 82 5.58 -6.79 7.52
N ALA A 83 4.37 -6.74 6.94
CA ALA A 83 3.19 -6.20 7.59
C ALA A 83 2.79 -7.03 8.82
N GLU A 84 2.83 -8.35 8.74
CA GLU A 84 2.57 -9.26 9.85
C GLU A 84 3.57 -9.07 10.99
N LYS A 85 4.88 -9.04 10.67
CA LYS A 85 5.94 -8.77 11.65
C LYS A 85 5.69 -7.45 12.39
N TYR A 86 5.47 -6.38 11.65
CA TYR A 86 5.34 -5.05 12.25
C TYR A 86 4.01 -4.84 12.97
N THR A 87 2.95 -5.54 12.57
CA THR A 87 1.70 -5.59 13.33
C THR A 87 1.91 -6.28 14.68
N ALA A 88 2.64 -7.39 14.73
CA ALA A 88 2.99 -8.05 15.99
C ALA A 88 3.82 -7.16 16.91
N GLN A 89 4.82 -6.45 16.37
CA GLN A 89 5.62 -5.47 17.13
C GLN A 89 4.76 -4.31 17.66
N PHE A 90 3.81 -3.82 16.85
CA PHE A 90 2.88 -2.78 17.30
C PHE A 90 2.02 -3.24 18.48
N ILE A 91 1.49 -4.45 18.42
CA ILE A 91 0.70 -5.04 19.52
C ILE A 91 1.54 -5.19 20.79
N ALA A 92 2.84 -5.53 20.63
CA ALA A 92 3.78 -5.62 21.74
C ALA A 92 4.26 -4.25 22.28
N GLY A 93 3.93 -3.15 21.61
CA GLY A 93 4.44 -1.81 21.96
C GLY A 93 5.90 -1.56 21.56
N GLU A 94 6.43 -2.34 20.63
CA GLU A 94 7.85 -2.35 20.22
C GLU A 94 8.09 -1.71 18.83
N LEU A 95 7.02 -1.40 18.09
CA LEU A 95 7.15 -0.84 16.74
C LEU A 95 7.82 0.54 16.77
N THR A 96 8.91 0.68 16.04
CA THR A 96 9.59 1.96 15.85
C THR A 96 9.00 2.78 14.70
N SER A 97 9.21 4.11 14.75
CA SER A 97 8.80 4.99 13.65
C SER A 97 9.51 4.67 12.32
N ALA A 98 10.76 4.19 12.39
CA ALA A 98 11.52 3.76 11.22
C ALA A 98 10.91 2.51 10.58
N GLU A 99 10.56 1.49 11.36
CA GLU A 99 9.93 0.26 10.86
C GLU A 99 8.55 0.52 10.25
N ALA A 100 7.72 1.34 10.90
CA ALA A 100 6.44 1.79 10.32
C ALA A 100 6.64 2.51 8.98
N SER A 101 7.70 3.34 8.88
CA SER A 101 8.05 4.04 7.65
C SER A 101 8.57 3.11 6.56
N MET A 102 9.33 2.05 6.94
CA MET A 102 9.78 1.01 6.01
C MET A 102 8.60 0.26 5.39
N LEU A 103 7.63 -0.15 6.21
CA LEU A 103 6.43 -0.83 5.70
C LEU A 103 5.63 0.09 4.77
N LYS A 104 5.36 1.31 5.20
CA LYS A 104 4.62 2.30 4.40
C LYS A 104 5.29 2.51 3.04
N LEU A 105 6.60 2.70 3.01
CA LEU A 105 7.37 2.88 1.79
C LEU A 105 7.26 1.64 0.89
N ALA A 106 7.63 0.47 1.40
CA ALA A 106 7.66 -0.76 0.62
C ALA A 106 6.29 -1.14 0.07
N ALA A 107 5.25 -1.12 0.93
CA ALA A 107 3.91 -1.56 0.56
C ALA A 107 3.22 -0.59 -0.42
N SER A 108 3.38 0.73 -0.25
CA SER A 108 2.78 1.70 -1.19
C SER A 108 3.44 1.68 -2.58
N GLU A 109 4.76 1.49 -2.64
CA GLU A 109 5.48 1.32 -3.91
C GLU A 109 5.11 -0.02 -4.59
N MET A 110 5.02 -1.09 -3.83
CA MET A 110 4.58 -2.41 -4.32
C MET A 110 3.16 -2.35 -4.86
N GLN A 111 2.21 -1.76 -4.11
CA GLN A 111 0.82 -1.62 -4.57
C GLN A 111 0.73 -0.86 -5.90
N GLY A 112 1.52 0.22 -6.06
CA GLY A 112 1.56 0.97 -7.30
C GLY A 112 2.04 0.12 -8.48
N ARG A 113 3.11 -0.67 -8.30
CA ARG A 113 3.60 -1.59 -9.36
C ARG A 113 2.61 -2.68 -9.69
N VAL A 114 1.98 -3.30 -8.69
CA VAL A 114 0.97 -4.34 -8.88
C VAL A 114 -0.25 -3.78 -9.62
N ALA A 115 -0.78 -2.63 -9.19
CA ALA A 115 -1.93 -2.01 -9.84
C ALA A 115 -1.65 -1.66 -11.31
N ASP A 116 -0.46 -1.15 -11.63
CA ASP A 116 -0.03 -0.87 -13.00
C ASP A 116 -0.01 -2.13 -13.88
N GLN A 117 0.59 -3.21 -13.38
CA GLN A 117 0.62 -4.49 -14.10
C GLN A 117 -0.79 -5.10 -14.25
N CYS A 118 -1.65 -4.94 -13.27
CA CYS A 118 -3.04 -5.37 -13.35
C CYS A 118 -3.80 -4.64 -14.45
N VAL A 119 -3.70 -3.31 -14.51
CA VAL A 119 -4.30 -2.50 -15.59
C VAL A 119 -3.77 -2.95 -16.95
N GLN A 120 -2.47 -3.19 -17.08
CA GLN A 120 -1.86 -3.67 -18.32
C GLN A 120 -2.44 -5.03 -18.76
N LEU A 121 -2.66 -5.96 -17.83
CA LEU A 121 -3.25 -7.28 -18.12
C LEU A 121 -4.74 -7.22 -18.49
N PHE A 122 -5.47 -6.20 -18.01
CA PHE A 122 -6.84 -5.92 -18.45
C PHE A 122 -6.89 -5.32 -19.86
N GLY A 123 -5.80 -4.70 -20.33
CA GLY A 123 -5.77 -3.98 -21.60
C GLY A 123 -6.70 -2.75 -21.56
N GLY A 124 -7.37 -2.43 -22.66
CA GLY A 124 -8.24 -1.26 -22.76
C GLY A 124 -9.34 -1.20 -21.69
N TYR A 125 -9.87 -2.32 -21.27
CA TYR A 125 -10.86 -2.38 -20.18
C TYR A 125 -10.29 -1.96 -18.82
N GLY A 126 -8.98 -2.13 -18.60
CA GLY A 126 -8.32 -1.66 -17.38
C GLY A 126 -8.28 -0.14 -17.24
N TYR A 127 -8.51 0.60 -18.32
CA TYR A 127 -8.54 2.07 -18.32
C TYR A 127 -9.98 2.64 -18.20
N MET A 128 -10.99 1.78 -18.24
CA MET A 128 -12.39 2.17 -18.14
C MET A 128 -12.83 2.20 -16.67
N THR A 129 -13.49 3.29 -16.24
CA THR A 129 -13.91 3.50 -14.84
C THR A 129 -15.00 2.54 -14.37
N GLU A 130 -15.69 1.87 -15.28
CA GLU A 130 -16.64 0.79 -15.01
C GLU A 130 -15.97 -0.44 -14.41
N TYR A 131 -14.70 -0.66 -14.73
CA TYR A 131 -13.92 -1.77 -14.19
C TYR A 131 -13.25 -1.40 -12.86
N PRO A 132 -13.39 -2.21 -11.81
CA PRO A 132 -12.81 -1.91 -10.49
C PRO A 132 -11.31 -1.68 -10.51
N ILE A 133 -10.59 -2.31 -11.44
CA ILE A 133 -9.13 -2.20 -11.53
C ILE A 133 -8.65 -0.79 -11.91
N SER A 134 -9.43 -0.06 -12.70
CA SER A 134 -9.16 1.35 -13.03
C SER A 134 -9.17 2.22 -11.77
N ARG A 135 -10.16 2.02 -10.90
CA ARG A 135 -10.24 2.74 -9.62
C ARG A 135 -9.14 2.33 -8.66
N ALA A 136 -8.84 1.02 -8.59
CA ALA A 136 -7.74 0.52 -7.76
C ALA A 136 -6.38 1.12 -8.16
N TYR A 137 -6.15 1.37 -9.45
CA TYR A 137 -4.95 2.04 -9.95
C TYR A 137 -4.87 3.51 -9.47
N LEU A 138 -5.97 4.26 -9.57
CA LEU A 138 -6.03 5.64 -9.08
C LEU A 138 -5.80 5.72 -7.56
N ASP A 139 -6.46 4.84 -6.81
CA ASP A 139 -6.34 4.76 -5.36
C ASP A 139 -4.91 4.34 -4.92
N ALA A 140 -4.24 3.49 -5.68
CA ALA A 140 -2.85 3.12 -5.42
C ALA A 140 -1.89 4.31 -5.55
N ARG A 141 -2.18 5.26 -6.44
CA ARG A 141 -1.27 6.37 -6.72
C ARG A 141 -1.10 7.32 -5.55
N ILE A 142 -2.17 7.62 -4.81
CA ILE A 142 -2.14 8.55 -3.67
C ILE A 142 -1.40 7.98 -2.45
N GLN A 143 -1.30 6.64 -2.34
CA GLN A 143 -0.66 5.96 -1.20
C GLN A 143 0.81 6.37 -1.01
N ARG A 144 1.50 6.76 -2.07
CA ARG A 144 2.88 7.24 -2.03
C ARG A 144 3.02 8.70 -1.60
N ILE A 145 1.93 9.42 -1.38
CA ILE A 145 1.91 10.86 -1.10
C ILE A 145 1.46 11.13 0.34
N TYR A 146 0.26 10.70 0.72
CA TYR A 146 -0.29 11.00 2.05
C TYR A 146 0.36 10.13 3.15
N GLY A 147 0.17 10.51 4.41
CA GLY A 147 0.85 9.87 5.55
C GLY A 147 2.38 10.08 5.55
N GLY A 148 2.86 10.96 4.67
CA GLY A 148 4.25 11.24 4.35
C GLY A 148 4.66 10.64 3.00
N THR A 149 5.30 11.45 2.15
CA THR A 149 5.75 10.99 0.82
C THR A 149 6.82 9.90 0.92
N SER A 150 7.05 9.17 -0.18
CA SER A 150 8.13 8.18 -0.25
C SER A 150 9.48 8.77 0.15
N GLU A 151 9.75 10.04 -0.21
CA GLU A 151 10.97 10.77 0.15
C GLU A 151 11.06 11.02 1.67
N ILE A 152 9.96 11.42 2.31
CA ILE A 152 9.90 11.58 3.76
C ILE A 152 10.10 10.25 4.48
N MET A 153 9.55 9.15 3.96
CA MET A 153 9.80 7.81 4.52
C MET A 153 11.29 7.45 4.45
N LYS A 154 11.94 7.69 3.31
CA LYS A 154 13.38 7.45 3.14
C LYS A 154 14.22 8.30 4.11
N GLU A 155 13.86 9.56 4.31
CA GLU A 155 14.54 10.44 5.25
C GLU A 155 14.43 9.92 6.69
N LEU A 156 13.23 9.51 7.13
CA LEU A 156 13.03 8.96 8.48
C LEU A 156 13.79 7.64 8.70
N ILE A 157 13.84 6.80 7.70
CA ILE A 157 14.59 5.53 7.73
C ILE A 157 16.09 5.83 7.80
N SER A 158 16.60 6.72 6.93
CA SER A 158 18.04 7.04 6.88
C SER A 158 18.56 7.58 8.20
N ARG A 159 17.79 8.44 8.88
CA ARG A 159 18.14 8.97 10.21
C ARG A 159 18.27 7.89 11.29
N SER A 160 17.58 6.77 11.14
CA SER A 160 17.72 5.65 12.07
C SER A 160 18.96 4.79 11.81
N ILE A 161 19.65 5.00 10.68
CA ILE A 161 20.82 4.24 10.26
C ILE A 161 22.11 5.03 10.53
N VAL A 162 22.07 6.35 10.28
CA VAL A 162 23.24 7.25 10.32
C VAL A 162 23.06 8.37 11.34
N SER A 163 22.62 8.05 12.53
CA SER A 163 22.51 8.98 13.67
C SER A 163 23.84 9.20 14.37
#